data_f4f5f435bea919252d1c067347d94c6b
#
_entry.id   f4f5f435bea919252d1c067347d94c6b
#
_cell.length_a   1.000
_cell.length_b   1.000
_cell.length_c   1.000
_cell.angle_alpha   90.00
_cell.angle_beta   90.00
_cell.angle_gamma   90.00
#
_symmetry.space_group_name_H-M   'P 1'
#
loop_
_entity.id
_entity.type
_entity.pdbx_description
1 polymer ?
#
loop_
_entity_poly.entity_id
_entity_poly.type
_entity_poly.pdbx_seq_one_letter_code
_entity_poly.pdbx_strand_id
1 'polypeptide(L)'
;MIEKGATSGRPFNPSKAGGKILNLSYRNVKITDKGVALVEAHVRRFNPVGEAELRMVERLRGITAQTLVAEPVDLRFYTHELREYLRYKKLGYPTGQPADPDQAYELWNNAHTATLEDYKLKEGFGVLFHPSVEEF
;
A
#
# COMPACT_ATOMS: atom_id res chain seq x y z
N MET A 1 -3.17 -19.04 -11.48
CA MET A 1 -1.77 -19.46 -11.64
C MET A 1 -0.88 -18.59 -10.77
N ILE A 2 -0.04 -19.20 -9.95
CA ILE A 2 0.86 -18.47 -9.06
C ILE A 2 2.17 -18.17 -9.80
N GLU A 3 2.61 -16.92 -9.70
CA GLU A 3 3.87 -16.47 -10.26
C GLU A 3 4.71 -15.83 -9.15
N LYS A 4 5.99 -15.71 -9.41
CA LYS A 4 6.89 -14.98 -8.50
C LYS A 4 7.08 -13.57 -9.05
N GLY A 5 6.86 -12.56 -8.21
CA GLY A 5 7.06 -11.17 -8.61
C GLY A 5 8.51 -10.91 -9.02
N ALA A 6 8.69 -10.29 -10.18
CA ALA A 6 10.02 -10.10 -10.76
C ALA A 6 10.92 -9.22 -9.88
N THR A 7 10.34 -8.25 -9.21
CA THR A 7 11.09 -7.33 -8.32
C THR A 7 10.88 -7.70 -6.86
N SER A 8 9.64 -7.91 -6.44
CA SER A 8 9.31 -8.18 -5.03
C SER A 8 9.77 -9.55 -4.56
N GLY A 9 9.82 -10.52 -5.47
CA GLY A 9 10.15 -11.90 -5.14
C GLY A 9 9.04 -12.65 -4.44
N ARG A 10 7.85 -12.05 -4.31
CA ARG A 10 6.72 -12.66 -3.59
C ARG A 10 5.88 -13.51 -4.55
N PRO A 11 5.41 -14.69 -4.09
CA PRO A 11 4.46 -15.47 -4.90
C PRO A 11 3.07 -14.83 -4.85
N PHE A 12 2.40 -14.77 -6.00
CA PHE A 12 1.05 -14.20 -6.09
C PHE A 12 0.35 -14.65 -7.36
N ASN A 13 -0.96 -14.44 -7.41
CA ASN A 13 -1.76 -14.74 -8.61
C ASN A 13 -2.12 -13.42 -9.30
N PRO A 14 -1.45 -13.07 -10.41
CA PRO A 14 -1.72 -11.81 -11.10
C PRO A 14 -3.15 -11.67 -11.61
N SER A 15 -3.82 -12.77 -11.95
CA SER A 15 -5.18 -12.72 -12.45
C SER A 15 -6.20 -12.34 -11.39
N LYS A 16 -5.82 -12.40 -10.11
CA LYS A 16 -6.66 -12.06 -8.96
C LYS A 16 -6.15 -10.84 -8.21
N ALA A 17 -5.37 -10.00 -8.86
CA ALA A 17 -4.69 -8.88 -8.22
C ALA A 17 -5.41 -7.53 -8.39
N GLY A 18 -6.57 -7.51 -9.05
CA GLY A 18 -7.31 -6.26 -9.23
C GLY A 18 -6.75 -5.39 -10.34
N GLY A 19 -6.42 -5.99 -11.47
CA GLY A 19 -5.90 -5.32 -12.66
C GLY A 19 -4.48 -5.69 -12.96
N LYS A 20 -4.04 -5.38 -14.16
CA LYS A 20 -2.68 -5.71 -14.62
C LYS A 20 -1.63 -4.85 -13.92
N ILE A 21 -0.39 -5.33 -13.94
CA ILE A 21 0.74 -4.58 -13.43
C ILE A 21 1.10 -3.47 -14.42
N LEU A 22 1.31 -2.27 -13.88
CA LEU A 22 1.71 -1.10 -14.65
C LEU A 22 3.16 -0.75 -14.33
N ASN A 23 3.71 0.21 -15.04
CA ASN A 23 5.04 0.74 -14.78
C ASN A 23 4.88 2.16 -14.23
N LEU A 24 4.80 2.26 -12.90
CA LEU A 24 4.49 3.52 -12.22
C LEU A 24 5.70 4.06 -11.48
N SER A 25 5.70 5.38 -11.24
CA SER A 25 6.71 6.03 -10.42
C SER A 25 6.02 6.75 -9.27
N TYR A 26 6.61 6.64 -8.06
CA TYR A 26 6.14 7.36 -6.88
C TYR A 26 6.75 8.75 -6.76
N ARG A 27 7.80 9.06 -7.55
CA ARG A 27 8.71 10.18 -7.28
C ARG A 27 8.11 11.57 -7.45
N ASN A 28 7.15 11.72 -8.37
CA ASN A 28 6.57 13.02 -8.68
C ASN A 28 5.10 13.14 -8.27
N VAL A 29 4.68 12.30 -7.35
CA VAL A 29 3.30 12.30 -6.88
C VAL A 29 3.13 13.36 -5.78
N LYS A 30 2.04 14.11 -5.86
CA LYS A 30 1.68 15.08 -4.83
C LYS A 30 0.76 14.42 -3.80
N ILE A 31 1.11 14.55 -2.53
CA ILE A 31 0.29 14.05 -1.43
C ILE A 31 -0.81 15.08 -1.15
N THR A 32 -2.07 14.66 -1.22
CA THR A 32 -3.23 15.52 -1.00
C THR A 32 -4.05 15.05 0.19
N ASP A 33 -4.83 15.95 0.79
CA ASP A 33 -5.71 15.60 1.90
C ASP A 33 -6.70 14.49 1.52
N LYS A 34 -7.26 14.57 0.32
CA LYS A 34 -8.19 13.55 -0.17
C LYS A 34 -7.49 12.19 -0.30
N GLY A 35 -6.27 12.20 -0.84
CA GLY A 35 -5.50 10.96 -0.97
C GLY A 35 -5.15 10.36 0.38
N VAL A 36 -4.78 11.20 1.36
CA VAL A 36 -4.48 10.72 2.71
C VAL A 36 -5.71 10.12 3.36
N ALA A 37 -6.89 10.72 3.17
CA ALA A 37 -8.12 10.14 3.70
C ALA A 37 -8.42 8.76 3.11
N LEU A 38 -8.16 8.57 1.81
CA LEU A 38 -8.32 7.26 1.16
C LEU A 38 -7.30 6.25 1.69
N VAL A 39 -6.05 6.67 1.88
CA VAL A 39 -5.01 5.81 2.47
C VAL A 39 -5.42 5.37 3.87
N GLU A 40 -5.87 6.30 4.70
CA GLU A 40 -6.30 5.97 6.06
C GLU A 40 -7.47 4.99 6.05
N ALA A 41 -8.48 5.23 5.21
CA ALA A 41 -9.61 4.31 5.10
C ALA A 41 -9.16 2.92 4.65
N HIS A 42 -8.20 2.86 3.74
CA HIS A 42 -7.68 1.59 3.25
C HIS A 42 -6.96 0.81 4.34
N VAL A 43 -6.04 1.46 5.07
CA VAL A 43 -5.29 0.73 6.11
C VAL A 43 -6.17 0.34 7.29
N ARG A 44 -7.24 1.11 7.56
CA ARG A 44 -8.15 0.79 8.65
C ARG A 44 -9.08 -0.37 8.36
N ARG A 45 -9.12 -0.86 7.11
CA ARG A 45 -9.93 -2.06 6.80
C ARG A 45 -9.32 -3.34 7.40
N PHE A 46 -8.02 -3.33 7.68
CA PHE A 46 -7.34 -4.51 8.23
C PHE A 46 -7.62 -4.65 9.72
N ASN A 47 -7.73 -5.87 10.19
CA ASN A 47 -8.06 -6.15 11.59
C ASN A 47 -7.08 -7.19 12.14
N PRO A 48 -6.18 -6.80 13.08
CA PRO A 48 -6.04 -5.46 13.63
C PRO A 48 -5.38 -4.50 12.65
N VAL A 49 -5.64 -3.20 12.83
CA VAL A 49 -4.94 -2.16 12.08
C VAL A 49 -3.49 -2.10 12.55
N GLY A 50 -2.54 -2.07 11.60
CA GLY A 50 -1.14 -1.98 11.95
C GLY A 50 -0.79 -0.63 12.54
N GLU A 51 -0.04 -0.62 13.63
CA GLU A 51 0.39 0.63 14.26
C GLU A 51 1.34 1.41 13.35
N ALA A 52 2.23 0.70 12.63
CA ALA A 52 3.15 1.35 11.71
C ALA A 52 2.40 2.08 10.58
N GLU A 53 1.34 1.47 10.05
CA GLU A 53 0.51 2.10 9.04
C GLU A 53 -0.14 3.38 9.55
N LEU A 54 -0.66 3.37 10.78
CA LEU A 54 -1.27 4.56 11.37
C LEU A 54 -0.25 5.67 11.62
N ARG A 55 0.97 5.31 12.00
CA ARG A 55 2.05 6.30 12.16
C ARG A 55 2.46 6.89 10.82
N MET A 56 2.46 6.09 9.75
CA MET A 56 2.71 6.62 8.41
C MET A 56 1.61 7.60 8.00
N VAL A 57 0.34 7.30 8.31
CA VAL A 57 -0.77 8.22 8.04
C VAL A 57 -0.55 9.54 8.78
N GLU A 58 -0.10 9.50 10.03
CA GLU A 58 0.23 10.73 10.77
C GLU A 58 1.31 11.55 10.07
N ARG A 59 2.34 10.88 9.54
CA ARG A 59 3.37 11.56 8.76
C ARG A 59 2.78 12.23 7.52
N LEU A 60 1.91 11.52 6.79
CA LEU A 60 1.24 12.09 5.60
C LEU A 60 0.42 13.33 5.97
N ARG A 61 -0.27 13.31 7.11
CA ARG A 61 -1.03 14.47 7.56
C ARG A 61 -0.12 15.65 7.92
N GLY A 62 1.04 15.37 8.51
CA GLY A 62 2.05 16.41 8.75
C GLY A 62 2.56 17.02 7.47
N ILE A 63 2.71 16.22 6.42
CA ILE A 63 3.15 16.69 5.11
C ILE A 63 2.08 17.60 4.48
N THR A 64 0.80 17.20 4.50
CA THR A 64 -0.27 18.03 3.93
C THR A 64 -0.48 19.30 4.76
N ALA A 65 -0.22 19.26 6.07
CA ALA A 65 -0.28 20.42 6.95
C ALA A 65 0.99 21.28 6.89
N GLN A 66 1.99 20.85 6.10
CA GLN A 66 3.26 21.56 5.92
C GLN A 66 4.10 21.67 7.19
N THR A 67 3.93 20.71 8.12
CA THR A 67 4.77 20.58 9.31
C THR A 67 5.89 19.56 9.11
N LEU A 68 5.83 18.76 8.06
CA LEU A 68 6.87 17.81 7.67
C LEU A 68 7.15 17.96 6.18
N VAL A 69 8.40 17.68 5.80
CA VAL A 69 8.78 17.58 4.39
C VAL A 69 8.68 16.11 3.98
N ALA A 70 8.07 15.85 2.83
CA ALA A 70 7.94 14.49 2.32
C ALA A 70 9.32 13.92 1.97
N GLU A 71 9.58 12.72 2.47
CA GLU A 71 10.77 11.96 2.10
C GLU A 71 10.37 10.87 1.09
N PRO A 72 11.31 10.30 0.34
CA PRO A 72 10.97 9.26 -0.64
C PRO A 72 10.15 8.11 -0.07
N VAL A 73 10.41 7.69 1.15
CA VAL A 73 9.64 6.61 1.80
C VAL A 73 8.18 7.01 2.00
N ASP A 74 7.90 8.27 2.30
CA ASP A 74 6.53 8.75 2.43
C ASP A 74 5.79 8.63 1.10
N LEU A 75 6.44 8.97 0.00
CA LEU A 75 5.85 8.85 -1.32
C LEU A 75 5.64 7.39 -1.71
N ARG A 76 6.56 6.50 -1.36
CA ARG A 76 6.41 5.07 -1.62
C ARG A 76 5.21 4.49 -0.85
N PHE A 77 5.09 4.82 0.43
CA PHE A 77 3.96 4.36 1.24
C PHE A 77 2.64 4.90 0.68
N TYR A 78 2.57 6.20 0.44
CA TYR A 78 1.37 6.87 -0.04
C TYR A 78 0.88 6.27 -1.36
N THR A 79 1.77 6.16 -2.34
CA THR A 79 1.42 5.65 -3.66
C THR A 79 1.06 4.17 -3.61
N HIS A 80 1.78 3.39 -2.79
CA HIS A 80 1.48 1.97 -2.62
C HIS A 80 0.06 1.78 -2.06
N GLU A 81 -0.26 2.47 -0.97
CA GLU A 81 -1.57 2.29 -0.34
C GLU A 81 -2.72 2.77 -1.22
N LEU A 82 -2.54 3.87 -1.94
CA LEU A 82 -3.56 4.33 -2.89
C LEU A 82 -3.77 3.32 -4.01
N ARG A 83 -2.68 2.79 -4.57
CA ARG A 83 -2.77 1.82 -5.67
C ARG A 83 -3.40 0.51 -5.19
N GLU A 84 -3.02 0.04 -4.00
CA GLU A 84 -3.60 -1.14 -3.39
C GLU A 84 -5.09 -0.93 -3.13
N TYR A 85 -5.50 0.25 -2.67
CA TYR A 85 -6.90 0.60 -2.52
C TYR A 85 -7.67 0.46 -3.85
N LEU A 86 -7.12 0.95 -4.95
CA LEU A 86 -7.77 0.84 -6.26
C LEU A 86 -7.92 -0.61 -6.70
N ARG A 87 -6.94 -1.44 -6.40
CA ARG A 87 -7.01 -2.88 -6.67
C ARG A 87 -8.11 -3.56 -5.85
N TYR A 88 -8.20 -3.22 -4.55
CA TYR A 88 -9.27 -3.72 -3.70
C TYR A 88 -10.64 -3.33 -4.23
N LYS A 89 -10.79 -2.07 -4.62
CA LYS A 89 -12.04 -1.57 -5.18
C LYS A 89 -12.45 -2.35 -6.42
N LYS A 90 -11.50 -2.60 -7.31
CA LYS A 90 -11.73 -3.36 -8.53
C LYS A 90 -12.09 -4.82 -8.25
N LEU A 91 -11.56 -5.38 -7.15
CA LEU A 91 -11.87 -6.75 -6.72
C LEU A 91 -13.20 -6.86 -5.97
N GLY A 92 -13.95 -5.77 -5.85
CA GLY A 92 -15.25 -5.76 -5.22
C GLY A 92 -15.26 -5.31 -3.76
N TYR A 93 -14.15 -4.80 -3.27
CA TYR A 93 -14.00 -4.36 -1.89
C TYR A 93 -13.60 -2.88 -1.81
N PRO A 94 -14.53 -1.95 -2.15
CA PRO A 94 -14.26 -0.53 -1.92
C PRO A 94 -14.06 -0.24 -0.42
N THR A 95 -14.67 -1.07 0.45
CA THR A 95 -14.46 -1.05 1.90
C THR A 95 -14.41 -2.49 2.40
N GLY A 96 -13.82 -2.69 3.58
CA GLY A 96 -13.79 -4.00 4.21
C GLY A 96 -12.91 -5.01 3.51
N GLN A 97 -13.11 -6.27 3.85
CA GLN A 97 -12.35 -7.40 3.30
C GLN A 97 -13.15 -8.69 3.49
N PRO A 98 -12.77 -9.80 2.83
CA PRO A 98 -13.45 -11.08 3.06
C PRO A 98 -13.50 -11.45 4.54
N ALA A 99 -14.61 -12.04 4.97
CA ALA A 99 -14.76 -12.48 6.36
C ALA A 99 -13.87 -13.67 6.68
N ASP A 100 -13.62 -14.54 5.70
CA ASP A 100 -12.73 -15.68 5.89
C ASP A 100 -11.27 -15.22 5.92
N PRO A 101 -10.50 -15.54 6.98
CA PRO A 101 -9.11 -15.07 7.10
C PRO A 101 -8.20 -15.51 5.95
N ASP A 102 -8.38 -16.72 5.43
CA ASP A 102 -7.56 -17.21 4.33
C ASP A 102 -7.85 -16.46 3.04
N GLN A 103 -9.14 -16.18 2.76
CA GLN A 103 -9.52 -15.38 1.61
C GLN A 103 -9.06 -13.93 1.76
N ALA A 104 -9.15 -13.38 2.96
CA ALA A 104 -8.66 -12.02 3.22
C ALA A 104 -7.16 -11.92 2.97
N TYR A 105 -6.39 -12.91 3.42
CA TYR A 105 -4.95 -12.93 3.18
C TYR A 105 -4.63 -13.10 1.69
N GLU A 106 -5.33 -14.01 1.00
CA GLU A 106 -5.08 -14.23 -0.44
C GLU A 106 -5.33 -12.96 -1.24
N LEU A 107 -6.45 -12.28 -0.95
CA LEU A 107 -6.77 -11.02 -1.63
C LEU A 107 -5.69 -9.98 -1.37
N TRP A 108 -5.31 -9.82 -0.09
CA TRP A 108 -4.25 -8.89 0.27
C TRP A 108 -2.94 -9.24 -0.42
N ASN A 109 -2.52 -10.51 -0.35
CA ASN A 109 -1.25 -10.91 -0.93
C ASN A 109 -1.19 -10.62 -2.43
N ASN A 110 -2.27 -10.90 -3.15
CA ASN A 110 -2.31 -10.66 -4.60
C ASN A 110 -2.27 -9.16 -4.92
N ALA A 111 -3.10 -8.37 -4.24
CA ALA A 111 -3.16 -6.92 -4.46
C ALA A 111 -1.87 -6.24 -4.03
N HIS A 112 -1.35 -6.58 -2.86
CA HIS A 112 -0.12 -6.02 -2.30
C HIS A 112 1.08 -6.31 -3.19
N THR A 113 1.24 -7.55 -3.59
CA THR A 113 2.38 -7.97 -4.40
C THR A 113 2.34 -7.30 -5.78
N ALA A 114 1.17 -7.28 -6.43
CA ALA A 114 1.04 -6.60 -7.71
C ALA A 114 1.36 -5.11 -7.60
N THR A 115 1.00 -4.49 -6.48
CA THR A 115 1.29 -3.07 -6.25
C THR A 115 2.80 -2.85 -6.09
N LEU A 116 3.51 -3.75 -5.39
CA LEU A 116 4.97 -3.68 -5.34
C LEU A 116 5.56 -3.76 -6.76
N GLU A 117 5.04 -4.65 -7.59
CA GLU A 117 5.52 -4.77 -8.97
C GLU A 117 5.21 -3.53 -9.81
N ASP A 118 4.06 -2.87 -9.58
CA ASP A 118 3.72 -1.61 -10.27
C ASP A 118 4.83 -0.58 -10.12
N TYR A 119 5.43 -0.50 -8.93
CA TYR A 119 6.45 0.50 -8.59
C TYR A 119 7.86 -0.08 -8.55
N LYS A 120 8.02 -1.36 -8.89
CA LYS A 120 9.30 -2.09 -8.89
C LYS A 120 10.01 -1.97 -7.54
N LEU A 121 9.26 -2.29 -6.48
CA LEU A 121 9.77 -2.26 -5.12
C LEU A 121 9.94 -3.66 -4.56
N LYS A 122 11.01 -3.84 -3.80
CA LYS A 122 11.19 -5.02 -2.96
C LYS A 122 11.10 -4.57 -1.52
N GLU A 123 10.28 -5.26 -0.73
CA GLU A 123 10.11 -4.91 0.67
C GLU A 123 11.41 -5.04 1.46
N GLY A 124 11.53 -4.21 2.48
CA GLY A 124 12.66 -4.21 3.38
C GLY A 124 12.56 -3.01 4.31
N PHE A 125 13.50 -2.92 5.25
CA PHE A 125 13.56 -1.81 6.19
C PHE A 125 13.65 -0.48 5.42
N GLY A 126 12.76 0.46 5.78
CA GLY A 126 12.79 1.81 5.21
C GLY A 126 12.24 1.93 3.79
N VAL A 127 11.64 0.85 3.23
CA VAL A 127 11.08 0.92 1.86
C VAL A 127 9.68 1.50 1.86
N LEU A 128 8.75 0.91 2.61
CA LEU A 128 7.37 1.39 2.72
C LEU A 128 7.10 2.14 4.03
N PHE A 129 7.91 1.91 5.04
CA PHE A 129 7.76 2.54 6.34
C PHE A 129 8.99 3.36 6.67
N HIS A 130 8.77 4.60 7.10
CA HIS A 130 9.87 5.46 7.54
C HIS A 130 10.62 4.77 8.68
N PRO A 131 11.96 4.83 8.72
CA PRO A 131 12.72 4.19 9.79
C PRO A 131 12.24 4.56 11.20
N SER A 132 11.79 5.78 11.40
CA SER A 132 11.29 6.23 12.70
C SER A 132 10.04 5.49 13.17
N VAL A 133 9.24 4.92 12.26
CA VAL A 133 8.03 4.18 12.64
C VAL A 133 8.31 2.69 12.83
N GLU A 134 9.49 2.21 12.41
CA GLU A 134 9.89 0.81 12.55
C GLU A 134 10.78 0.55 13.76
N GLU A 135 11.15 1.59 14.50
CA GLU A 135 12.10 1.52 15.61
C GLU A 135 11.44 1.43 17.00
N PHE A 136 10.30 0.81 17.09
CA PHE A 136 9.64 0.71 18.40
C PHE A 136 9.25 -0.73 18.78
#